data_9f0b4e80d4abf8b39124b5acddb6b32d
#
_entry.id   9f0b4e80d4abf8b39124b5acddb6b32d
#
_cell.length_a   1.000
_cell.length_b   1.000
_cell.length_c   1.000
_cell.angle_alpha   90.00
_cell.angle_beta   90.00
_cell.angle_gamma   90.00
#
_symmetry.space_group_name_H-M   'P 1'
#
loop_
_entity.id
_entity.type
_entity.pdbx_description
1 polymer ?
#
loop_
_entity_poly.entity_id
_entity_poly.type
_entity_poly.pdbx_seq_one_letter_code
_entity_poly.pdbx_strand_id
1 'polypeptide(L)'
;MNEEVKVHEDGLVRLLDIMGSDDDVVDAARISYGKGTKKVSQTRNLIRYLMRHKHTSPFEMCEVKFYLKLPIFIMRQIVRHRTANLNEYSGRYSVMSDDMYMPQDEYIQKQSTTNNQGRGEEIEQKGLVKYEFNRQYDNALQSYKNLLDLDVARELARSLLPVGNYTEVIWKIDLHNFFHFCKLRMDSHAQVEVKDYAEAMYHLVYPHFPLCFEAFEHYQRNAVTFSEQEMYVIKELLHNVDTKTAIKQCEADYESFNLGKRETDEFLEKIRSTNELTD
;
A
#
# COMPACT_ATOMS: atom_id res chain seq x y z
N MET A 1 -1.14 -13.82 -18.43
CA MET A 1 -0.10 -13.11 -17.64
C MET A 1 0.12 -13.92 -16.39
N ASN A 2 1.35 -14.34 -16.12
CA ASN A 2 1.72 -15.00 -14.86
C ASN A 2 2.99 -14.32 -14.35
N GLU A 3 2.91 -13.00 -14.20
CA GLU A 3 4.00 -12.26 -13.60
C GLU A 3 4.00 -12.51 -12.10
N GLU A 4 5.13 -12.96 -11.57
CA GLU A 4 5.28 -13.29 -10.16
C GLU A 4 6.59 -12.75 -9.59
N VAL A 5 6.54 -12.39 -8.31
CA VAL A 5 7.67 -11.90 -7.53
C VAL A 5 7.82 -12.77 -6.30
N LYS A 6 9.02 -13.30 -6.10
CA LYS A 6 9.36 -13.97 -4.83
C LYS A 6 9.54 -12.92 -3.74
N VAL A 7 9.00 -13.19 -2.56
CA VAL A 7 9.12 -12.33 -1.38
C VAL A 7 9.60 -13.19 -0.21
N HIS A 8 10.69 -12.81 0.41
CA HIS A 8 11.39 -13.64 1.38
C HIS A 8 11.82 -14.99 0.80
N GLU A 9 12.03 -16.01 1.65
CA GLU A 9 12.51 -17.32 1.21
C GLU A 9 11.42 -18.11 0.47
N ASP A 10 10.24 -18.23 1.06
CA ASP A 10 9.15 -19.11 0.58
C ASP A 10 7.92 -18.34 0.09
N GLY A 11 7.91 -17.03 0.22
CA GLY A 11 6.77 -16.19 -0.14
C GLY A 11 6.71 -15.88 -1.63
N LEU A 12 5.50 -15.57 -2.09
CA LEU A 12 5.22 -15.29 -3.49
C LEU A 12 4.05 -14.31 -3.64
N VAL A 13 4.20 -13.39 -4.57
CA VAL A 13 3.10 -12.55 -5.10
C VAL A 13 2.98 -12.84 -6.59
N ARG A 14 1.81 -13.25 -7.05
CA ARG A 14 1.50 -13.45 -8.47
C ARG A 14 0.28 -12.65 -8.84
N LEU A 15 0.40 -11.85 -9.90
CA LEU A 15 -0.73 -11.16 -10.50
C LEU A 15 -1.54 -12.15 -11.34
N LEU A 16 -2.78 -12.41 -10.94
CA LEU A 16 -3.66 -13.36 -11.62
C LEU A 16 -4.51 -12.71 -12.70
N ASP A 17 -5.02 -11.49 -12.41
CA ASP A 17 -5.99 -10.85 -13.28
C ASP A 17 -6.06 -9.35 -13.01
N ILE A 18 -6.39 -8.58 -14.05
CA ILE A 18 -6.65 -7.13 -13.98
C ILE A 18 -7.91 -6.85 -14.78
N MET A 19 -8.80 -6.06 -14.21
CA MET A 19 -9.95 -5.49 -14.87
C MET A 19 -9.78 -3.98 -15.01
N GLY A 20 -9.73 -3.49 -16.25
CA GLY A 20 -9.63 -2.07 -16.55
C GLY A 20 -8.23 -1.57 -16.87
N SER A 21 -8.15 -0.27 -17.09
CA SER A 21 -6.97 0.50 -17.50
C SER A 21 -7.13 1.96 -17.07
N ASP A 22 -6.13 2.81 -17.31
CA ASP A 22 -6.24 4.27 -17.12
C ASP A 22 -7.42 4.88 -17.92
N ASP A 23 -7.72 4.35 -19.10
CA ASP A 23 -8.82 4.85 -19.92
C ASP A 23 -10.19 4.46 -19.34
N ASP A 24 -10.32 3.29 -18.72
CA ASP A 24 -11.57 2.86 -18.07
C ASP A 24 -11.92 3.76 -16.87
N VAL A 25 -10.92 4.20 -16.10
CA VAL A 25 -11.11 5.20 -15.03
C VAL A 25 -11.66 6.50 -15.59
N VAL A 26 -11.13 6.95 -16.72
CA VAL A 26 -11.56 8.19 -17.38
C VAL A 26 -12.95 8.04 -17.98
N ASP A 27 -13.27 6.90 -18.59
CA ASP A 27 -14.59 6.64 -19.18
C ASP A 27 -15.66 6.50 -18.09
N ALA A 28 -15.36 5.88 -16.97
CA ALA A 28 -16.24 5.86 -15.80
C ALA A 28 -16.54 7.27 -15.27
N ALA A 29 -15.52 8.13 -15.19
CA ALA A 29 -15.72 9.52 -14.78
C ALA A 29 -16.58 10.32 -15.78
N ARG A 30 -16.38 10.10 -17.09
CA ARG A 30 -17.10 10.82 -18.18
C ARG A 30 -18.58 10.49 -18.27
N ILE A 31 -19.00 9.34 -17.79
CA ILE A 31 -20.43 8.97 -17.76
C ILE A 31 -21.28 10.01 -17.02
N SER A 32 -20.70 10.67 -16.00
CA SER A 32 -21.36 11.71 -15.23
C SER A 32 -21.70 12.98 -16.01
N TYR A 33 -21.08 13.20 -17.17
CA TYR A 33 -21.27 14.42 -17.98
C TYR A 33 -22.34 14.30 -19.08
N GLY A 34 -22.88 13.11 -19.33
CA GLY A 34 -23.88 12.87 -20.37
C GLY A 34 -23.38 12.99 -21.81
N LYS A 35 -24.28 12.70 -22.79
CA LYS A 35 -23.94 12.78 -24.20
C LYS A 35 -23.87 14.26 -24.67
N GLY A 36 -22.73 14.65 -25.22
CA GLY A 36 -22.58 15.99 -25.87
C GLY A 36 -21.56 16.89 -25.19
N THR A 37 -21.03 16.53 -24.03
CA THR A 37 -19.94 17.29 -23.40
C THR A 37 -18.65 17.08 -24.19
N LYS A 38 -18.01 18.16 -24.67
CA LYS A 38 -16.74 18.10 -25.40
C LYS A 38 -15.68 17.39 -24.53
N LYS A 39 -14.86 16.54 -25.12
CA LYS A 39 -13.64 16.00 -24.48
C LYS A 39 -12.71 17.16 -24.15
N VAL A 40 -12.83 17.71 -22.93
CA VAL A 40 -12.16 18.94 -22.52
C VAL A 40 -10.75 18.68 -21.96
N SER A 41 -10.45 17.45 -21.54
CA SER A 41 -9.16 17.14 -20.95
C SER A 41 -8.54 15.87 -21.51
N GLN A 42 -7.20 15.86 -21.58
CA GLN A 42 -6.42 14.66 -21.82
C GLN A 42 -6.62 13.67 -20.65
N THR A 43 -6.53 12.37 -20.90
CA THR A 43 -6.67 11.29 -19.90
C THR A 43 -5.86 11.58 -18.64
N ARG A 44 -4.55 11.91 -18.76
CA ARG A 44 -3.66 12.23 -17.64
C ARG A 44 -4.20 13.36 -16.75
N ASN A 45 -4.64 14.46 -17.34
CA ASN A 45 -5.12 15.62 -16.57
C ASN A 45 -6.41 15.34 -15.81
N LEU A 46 -7.30 14.52 -16.38
CA LEU A 46 -8.53 14.12 -15.70
C LEU A 46 -8.22 13.17 -14.52
N ILE A 47 -7.37 12.17 -14.71
CA ILE A 47 -6.93 11.27 -13.62
C ILE A 47 -6.31 12.07 -12.47
N ARG A 48 -5.38 13.00 -12.78
CA ARG A 48 -4.77 13.90 -11.78
C ARG A 48 -5.83 14.72 -11.04
N TYR A 49 -6.82 15.27 -11.75
CA TYR A 49 -7.92 15.99 -11.14
C TYR A 49 -8.75 15.11 -10.20
N LEU A 50 -9.17 13.92 -10.67
CA LEU A 50 -9.96 12.99 -9.87
C LEU A 50 -9.24 12.59 -8.57
N MET A 51 -7.94 12.27 -8.67
CA MET A 51 -7.11 11.87 -7.53
C MET A 51 -6.96 13.02 -6.52
N ARG A 52 -6.66 14.23 -7.01
CA ARG A 52 -6.45 15.43 -6.18
C ARG A 52 -7.72 15.84 -5.43
N HIS A 53 -8.89 15.72 -6.09
CA HIS A 53 -10.18 16.05 -5.49
C HIS A 53 -10.89 14.88 -4.80
N LYS A 54 -10.18 13.74 -4.64
CA LYS A 54 -10.68 12.55 -3.93
C LYS A 54 -11.98 12.00 -4.53
N HIS A 55 -12.13 12.05 -5.86
CA HIS A 55 -13.19 11.38 -6.58
C HIS A 55 -12.82 9.91 -6.72
N THR A 56 -13.31 9.05 -5.84
CA THR A 56 -12.84 7.66 -5.69
C THR A 56 -13.51 6.69 -6.64
N SER A 57 -14.83 6.87 -6.89
CA SER A 57 -15.65 5.90 -7.63
C SER A 57 -15.14 5.54 -9.04
N PRO A 58 -14.51 6.43 -9.85
CA PRO A 58 -13.94 6.01 -11.12
C PRO A 58 -12.82 4.97 -10.99
N PHE A 59 -12.01 5.07 -9.94
CA PHE A 59 -10.93 4.11 -9.65
C PHE A 59 -11.48 2.79 -9.08
N GLU A 60 -12.65 2.81 -8.44
CA GLU A 60 -13.34 1.62 -7.93
C GLU A 60 -13.92 0.73 -9.05
N MET A 61 -13.98 1.25 -10.30
CA MET A 61 -14.41 0.49 -11.47
C MET A 61 -13.32 -0.41 -12.06
N CYS A 62 -12.08 -0.32 -11.56
CA CYS A 62 -10.97 -1.17 -11.95
C CYS A 62 -10.61 -2.09 -10.79
N GLU A 63 -10.24 -3.35 -11.09
CA GLU A 63 -9.93 -4.35 -10.06
C GLU A 63 -8.62 -5.08 -10.36
N VAL A 64 -7.95 -5.53 -9.31
CA VAL A 64 -6.74 -6.36 -9.36
C VAL A 64 -6.92 -7.63 -8.52
N LYS A 65 -6.40 -8.76 -9.01
CA LYS A 65 -6.50 -10.04 -8.34
C LYS A 65 -5.14 -10.73 -8.24
N PHE A 66 -4.78 -11.12 -7.04
CA PHE A 66 -3.51 -11.75 -6.72
C PHE A 66 -3.68 -13.16 -6.15
N TYR A 67 -2.70 -14.00 -6.40
CA TYR A 67 -2.35 -15.10 -5.54
C TYR A 67 -1.18 -14.68 -4.65
N LEU A 68 -1.32 -14.91 -3.36
CA LEU A 68 -0.33 -14.58 -2.34
C LEU A 68 0.03 -15.85 -1.57
N LYS A 69 1.32 -16.15 -1.46
CA LYS A 69 1.87 -17.09 -0.47
C LYS A 69 2.64 -16.27 0.56
N LEU A 70 2.20 -16.26 1.81
CA LEU A 70 2.72 -15.37 2.84
C LEU A 70 2.51 -15.96 4.25
N PRO A 71 3.33 -15.55 5.25
CA PRO A 71 3.12 -15.94 6.64
C PRO A 71 1.78 -15.44 7.19
N ILE A 72 1.16 -16.23 8.05
CA ILE A 72 -0.13 -15.89 8.68
C ILE A 72 -0.07 -14.55 9.41
N PHE A 73 1.03 -14.20 10.08
CA PHE A 73 1.13 -12.91 10.76
C PHE A 73 1.09 -11.71 9.81
N ILE A 74 1.55 -11.85 8.55
CA ILE A 74 1.42 -10.84 7.51
C ILE A 74 -0.02 -10.79 7.00
N MET A 75 -0.65 -11.97 6.79
CA MET A 75 -2.05 -12.04 6.39
C MET A 75 -2.97 -11.30 7.37
N ARG A 76 -2.67 -11.35 8.68
CA ARG A 76 -3.38 -10.60 9.72
C ARG A 76 -3.38 -9.08 9.50
N GLN A 77 -2.39 -8.53 8.80
CA GLN A 77 -2.33 -7.12 8.45
C GLN A 77 -3.06 -6.83 7.13
N ILE A 78 -3.03 -7.76 6.18
CA ILE A 78 -3.74 -7.63 4.89
C ILE A 78 -5.26 -7.65 5.10
N VAL A 79 -5.80 -8.54 5.94
CA VAL A 79 -7.25 -8.63 6.22
C VAL A 79 -7.83 -7.38 6.90
N ARG A 80 -6.99 -6.45 7.37
CA ARG A 80 -7.47 -5.16 7.89
C ARG A 80 -7.97 -4.24 6.77
N HIS A 81 -7.60 -4.50 5.51
CA HIS A 81 -8.14 -3.85 4.32
C HIS A 81 -9.44 -4.54 3.92
N ARG A 82 -10.56 -4.10 4.52
CA ARG A 82 -11.85 -4.80 4.50
C ARG A 82 -12.65 -4.62 3.20
N THR A 83 -12.31 -3.62 2.40
CA THR A 83 -12.90 -3.42 1.07
C THR A 83 -12.12 -4.25 0.03
N ALA A 84 -12.17 -5.56 0.23
CA ALA A 84 -11.51 -6.55 -0.62
C ALA A 84 -12.21 -7.90 -0.46
N ASN A 85 -12.01 -8.79 -1.42
CA ASN A 85 -12.47 -10.16 -1.35
C ASN A 85 -11.26 -11.08 -1.19
N LEU A 86 -11.38 -12.08 -0.34
CA LEU A 86 -10.32 -13.05 -0.12
C LEU A 86 -10.87 -14.47 0.02
N ASN A 87 -10.07 -15.43 -0.42
CA ASN A 87 -10.26 -16.83 -0.14
C ASN A 87 -8.92 -17.42 0.25
N GLU A 88 -8.83 -17.93 1.48
CA GLU A 88 -7.59 -18.42 2.07
C GLU A 88 -7.60 -19.94 2.13
N TYR A 89 -6.43 -20.54 1.95
CA TYR A 89 -6.18 -21.96 2.13
C TYR A 89 -6.70 -22.44 3.49
N SER A 90 -7.42 -23.56 3.50
CA SER A 90 -8.04 -24.06 4.72
C SER A 90 -7.30 -25.24 5.32
N GLY A 91 -6.61 -25.02 6.43
CA GLY A 91 -6.03 -26.07 7.26
C GLY A 91 -7.07 -26.97 7.97
N ARG A 92 -8.38 -26.78 7.70
CA ARG A 92 -9.44 -27.73 8.11
C ARG A 92 -9.59 -28.87 7.09
N TYR A 93 -9.39 -28.55 5.81
CA TYR A 93 -9.60 -29.50 4.72
C TYR A 93 -8.31 -30.15 4.25
N SER A 94 -7.19 -29.47 4.42
CA SER A 94 -5.89 -29.91 3.91
C SER A 94 -4.80 -29.80 4.98
N VAL A 95 -3.72 -30.53 4.79
CA VAL A 95 -2.53 -30.44 5.65
C VAL A 95 -1.83 -29.14 5.36
N MET A 96 -1.45 -28.39 6.40
CA MET A 96 -0.70 -27.14 6.27
C MET A 96 0.71 -27.40 5.73
N SER A 97 1.26 -26.42 5.00
CA SER A 97 2.65 -26.47 4.53
C SER A 97 3.63 -26.49 5.71
N ASP A 98 4.78 -27.14 5.51
CA ASP A 98 5.90 -27.09 6.45
C ASP A 98 6.70 -25.78 6.37
N ASP A 99 6.39 -24.90 5.40
CA ASP A 99 7.11 -23.64 5.21
C ASP A 99 6.90 -22.69 6.39
N MET A 100 8.00 -22.17 6.93
CA MET A 100 8.02 -21.27 8.07
C MET A 100 8.84 -20.01 7.77
N TYR A 101 8.33 -18.86 8.11
CA TYR A 101 9.03 -17.60 7.93
C TYR A 101 10.31 -17.53 8.78
N MET A 102 11.45 -17.36 8.12
CA MET A 102 12.71 -17.05 8.77
C MET A 102 13.11 -15.59 8.47
N PRO A 103 13.34 -14.75 9.50
CA PRO A 103 13.74 -13.37 9.26
C PRO A 103 15.11 -13.30 8.60
N GLN A 104 15.27 -12.42 7.62
CA GLN A 104 16.56 -12.06 7.06
C GLN A 104 17.41 -11.33 8.12
N ASP A 105 18.72 -11.38 7.97
CA ASP A 105 19.65 -10.83 8.97
C ASP A 105 19.43 -9.33 9.23
N GLU A 106 19.12 -8.56 8.19
CA GLU A 106 18.82 -7.14 8.27
C GLU A 106 17.51 -6.83 9.01
N TYR A 107 16.61 -7.81 9.13
CA TYR A 107 15.33 -7.64 9.82
C TYR A 107 15.41 -8.00 11.31
N ILE A 108 16.53 -8.61 11.75
CA ILE A 108 16.76 -8.96 13.15
C ILE A 108 17.36 -7.75 13.87
N GLN A 109 16.47 -6.95 14.47
CA GLN A 109 16.80 -5.68 15.12
C GLN A 109 16.15 -5.59 16.51
N LYS A 110 16.68 -4.69 17.35
CA LYS A 110 16.10 -4.34 18.66
C LYS A 110 14.75 -3.63 18.46
N GLN A 111 13.95 -3.60 19.52
CA GLN A 111 12.77 -2.74 19.56
C GLN A 111 13.19 -1.27 19.45
N SER A 112 12.50 -0.48 18.62
CA SER A 112 12.71 0.96 18.55
C SER A 112 12.45 1.62 19.91
N THR A 113 13.28 2.59 20.26
CA THR A 113 13.13 3.41 21.48
C THR A 113 12.28 4.65 21.26
N THR A 114 12.02 5.03 19.99
CA THR A 114 11.29 6.24 19.63
C THR A 114 9.81 5.98 19.33
N ASN A 115 9.48 4.77 18.91
CA ASN A 115 8.10 4.33 18.76
C ASN A 115 7.97 2.86 19.18
N ASN A 116 6.79 2.49 19.66
CA ASN A 116 6.54 1.13 20.16
C ASN A 116 6.25 0.10 19.04
N GLN A 117 6.33 0.46 17.78
CA GLN A 117 5.97 -0.38 16.65
C GLN A 117 7.15 -0.70 15.74
N GLY A 118 8.21 0.10 15.77
CA GLY A 118 9.33 0.01 14.84
C GLY A 118 10.47 -0.85 15.36
N ARG A 119 11.37 -1.16 14.44
CA ARG A 119 12.68 -1.74 14.70
C ARG A 119 13.72 -0.62 14.84
N GLY A 120 14.76 -0.88 15.62
CA GLY A 120 15.83 0.07 15.90
C GLY A 120 17.19 -0.44 15.45
N GLU A 121 18.17 -0.45 16.38
CA GLU A 121 19.53 -0.90 16.09
C GLU A 121 19.61 -2.42 15.84
N GLU A 122 20.65 -2.83 15.15
CA GLU A 122 20.94 -4.25 14.91
C GLU A 122 21.23 -5.02 16.22
N ILE A 123 20.95 -6.31 16.17
CA ILE A 123 21.31 -7.26 17.23
C ILE A 123 22.58 -8.02 16.79
N GLU A 124 23.59 -8.08 17.65
CA GLU A 124 24.84 -8.82 17.37
C GLU A 124 24.60 -10.33 17.28
N GLN A 125 23.68 -10.85 18.09
CA GLN A 125 23.44 -12.30 18.25
C GLN A 125 22.36 -12.83 17.29
N LYS A 126 22.42 -12.46 16.01
CA LYS A 126 21.45 -12.88 14.98
C LYS A 126 21.33 -14.42 14.88
N GLY A 127 22.46 -15.12 15.00
CA GLY A 127 22.46 -16.59 15.00
C GLY A 127 21.67 -17.23 16.14
N LEU A 128 21.69 -16.64 17.34
CA LEU A 128 20.89 -17.12 18.46
C LEU A 128 19.41 -16.88 18.22
N VAL A 129 19.05 -15.74 17.64
CA VAL A 129 17.64 -15.44 17.28
C VAL A 129 17.14 -16.47 16.27
N LYS A 130 17.86 -16.73 15.17
CA LYS A 130 17.50 -17.75 14.19
C LYS A 130 17.43 -19.16 14.79
N TYR A 131 18.33 -19.49 15.69
CA TYR A 131 18.28 -20.79 16.42
C TYR A 131 16.96 -20.93 17.20
N GLU A 132 16.51 -19.88 17.92
CA GLU A 132 15.25 -19.93 18.66
C GLU A 132 14.02 -20.06 17.72
N PHE A 133 14.04 -19.39 16.56
CA PHE A 133 13.00 -19.57 15.54
C PHE A 133 12.96 -21.03 15.05
N ASN A 134 14.09 -21.57 14.58
CA ASN A 134 14.18 -22.96 14.09
C ASN A 134 13.71 -23.95 15.14
N ARG A 135 14.23 -23.84 16.37
CA ARG A 135 13.87 -24.75 17.48
C ARG A 135 12.35 -24.78 17.73
N GLN A 136 11.70 -23.60 17.72
CA GLN A 136 10.25 -23.52 17.94
C GLN A 136 9.46 -24.05 16.73
N TYR A 137 9.90 -23.76 15.53
CA TYR A 137 9.24 -24.23 14.31
C TYR A 137 9.32 -25.75 14.18
N ASP A 138 10.50 -26.34 14.40
CA ASP A 138 10.70 -27.80 14.39
C ASP A 138 9.80 -28.50 15.43
N ASN A 139 9.75 -27.98 16.65
CA ASN A 139 8.89 -28.53 17.71
C ASN A 139 7.39 -28.44 17.34
N ALA A 140 6.93 -27.31 16.81
CA ALA A 140 5.55 -27.11 16.44
C ALA A 140 5.13 -28.03 15.27
N LEU A 141 5.98 -28.12 14.23
CA LEU A 141 5.76 -29.00 13.08
C LEU A 141 5.74 -30.47 13.50
N GLN A 142 6.70 -30.90 14.33
CA GLN A 142 6.73 -32.28 14.80
C GLN A 142 5.45 -32.61 15.63
N SER A 143 5.05 -31.71 16.51
CA SER A 143 3.82 -31.88 17.30
C SER A 143 2.57 -31.93 16.42
N TYR A 144 2.50 -31.06 15.40
CA TYR A 144 1.42 -31.07 14.42
C TYR A 144 1.33 -32.41 13.68
N LYS A 145 2.47 -32.91 13.16
CA LYS A 145 2.56 -34.21 12.47
C LYS A 145 2.14 -35.37 13.38
N ASN A 146 2.63 -35.39 14.63
CA ASN A 146 2.26 -36.41 15.62
C ASN A 146 0.76 -36.43 15.88
N LEU A 147 0.08 -35.26 15.94
CA LEU A 147 -1.37 -35.22 16.08
C LEU A 147 -2.12 -35.76 14.84
N LEU A 148 -1.60 -35.50 13.65
CA LEU A 148 -2.16 -36.08 12.40
C LEU A 148 -1.98 -37.59 12.36
N ASP A 149 -0.84 -38.12 12.80
CA ASP A 149 -0.57 -39.56 12.88
C ASP A 149 -1.48 -40.27 13.91
N LEU A 150 -1.91 -39.55 14.93
CA LEU A 150 -2.92 -39.99 15.90
C LEU A 150 -4.38 -39.83 15.43
N ASP A 151 -4.56 -39.46 14.13
CA ASP A 151 -5.87 -39.21 13.51
C ASP A 151 -6.70 -38.09 14.20
N VAL A 152 -6.01 -37.12 14.83
CA VAL A 152 -6.65 -35.94 15.39
C VAL A 152 -7.17 -35.05 14.26
N ALA A 153 -8.38 -34.54 14.40
CA ALA A 153 -8.97 -33.65 13.39
C ALA A 153 -8.05 -32.49 13.02
N ARG A 154 -7.83 -32.26 11.72
CA ARG A 154 -6.92 -31.18 11.20
C ARG A 154 -7.25 -29.82 11.76
N GLU A 155 -8.54 -29.51 11.95
CA GLU A 155 -8.99 -28.23 12.51
C GLU A 155 -8.49 -27.99 13.95
N LEU A 156 -8.21 -29.04 14.70
CA LEU A 156 -7.61 -28.96 16.03
C LEU A 156 -6.08 -29.00 15.94
N ALA A 157 -5.52 -29.94 15.21
CA ALA A 157 -4.07 -30.13 15.08
C ALA A 157 -3.35 -28.85 14.63
N ARG A 158 -3.89 -28.12 13.62
CA ARG A 158 -3.33 -26.87 13.10
C ARG A 158 -3.21 -25.75 14.16
N SER A 159 -3.92 -25.85 15.28
CA SER A 159 -3.82 -24.83 16.33
C SER A 159 -2.45 -24.76 17.02
N LEU A 160 -1.62 -25.79 16.82
CA LEU A 160 -0.23 -25.81 17.30
C LEU A 160 0.73 -25.04 16.38
N LEU A 161 0.36 -24.77 15.12
CA LEU A 161 1.22 -24.10 14.20
C LEU A 161 1.37 -22.61 14.56
N PRO A 162 2.61 -22.07 14.58
CA PRO A 162 2.86 -20.68 14.87
C PRO A 162 2.40 -19.78 13.71
N VAL A 163 2.18 -18.52 13.99
CA VAL A 163 1.76 -17.51 12.99
C VAL A 163 2.81 -17.24 11.91
N GLY A 164 4.04 -17.74 12.08
CA GLY A 164 5.09 -17.73 11.05
C GLY A 164 4.88 -18.77 9.95
N ASN A 165 3.93 -19.72 10.12
CA ASN A 165 3.59 -20.68 9.07
C ASN A 165 3.00 -19.96 7.86
N TYR A 166 3.36 -20.42 6.65
CA TYR A 166 2.86 -19.84 5.40
C TYR A 166 1.43 -20.30 5.11
N THR A 167 0.63 -19.38 4.59
CA THR A 167 -0.70 -19.63 4.03
C THR A 167 -0.76 -19.15 2.59
N GLU A 168 -1.79 -19.56 1.87
CA GLU A 168 -2.02 -19.18 0.47
C GLU A 168 -3.38 -18.49 0.35
N VAL A 169 -3.47 -17.42 -0.42
CA VAL A 169 -4.66 -16.58 -0.51
C VAL A 169 -4.88 -16.12 -1.94
N ILE A 170 -6.11 -16.22 -2.42
CA ILE A 170 -6.58 -15.41 -3.54
C ILE A 170 -7.18 -14.13 -2.97
N TRP A 171 -6.61 -12.99 -3.35
CA TRP A 171 -7.03 -11.66 -2.89
C TRP A 171 -7.37 -10.76 -4.06
N LYS A 172 -8.57 -10.14 -4.01
CA LYS A 172 -9.08 -9.24 -5.04
C LYS A 172 -9.49 -7.92 -4.40
N ILE A 173 -9.12 -6.81 -5.04
CA ILE A 173 -9.38 -5.46 -4.54
C ILE A 173 -9.55 -4.50 -5.71
N ASP A 174 -10.39 -3.48 -5.56
CA ASP A 174 -10.46 -2.38 -6.52
C ASP A 174 -9.25 -1.45 -6.44
N LEU A 175 -9.01 -0.68 -7.50
CA LEU A 175 -7.80 0.14 -7.63
C LEU A 175 -7.73 1.27 -6.60
N HIS A 176 -8.85 1.88 -6.19
CA HIS A 176 -8.88 2.90 -5.14
C HIS A 176 -8.41 2.33 -3.80
N ASN A 177 -8.98 1.20 -3.39
CA ASN A 177 -8.64 0.55 -2.13
C ASN A 177 -7.25 -0.10 -2.20
N PHE A 178 -6.78 -0.50 -3.39
CA PHE A 178 -5.40 -0.93 -3.60
C PHE A 178 -4.41 0.22 -3.35
N PHE A 179 -4.67 1.43 -3.83
CA PHE A 179 -3.85 2.61 -3.50
C PHE A 179 -3.86 2.91 -2.01
N HIS A 180 -5.01 2.80 -1.36
CA HIS A 180 -5.07 2.95 0.10
C HIS A 180 -4.22 1.89 0.83
N PHE A 181 -4.26 0.63 0.39
CA PHE A 181 -3.38 -0.43 0.88
C PHE A 181 -1.91 -0.07 0.68
N CYS A 182 -1.50 0.30 -0.52
CA CYS A 182 -0.13 0.69 -0.85
C CYS A 182 0.34 1.86 0.03
N LYS A 183 -0.47 2.92 0.17
CA LYS A 183 -0.14 4.08 1.00
C LYS A 183 0.19 3.68 2.44
N LEU A 184 -0.60 2.78 3.04
CA LEU A 184 -0.42 2.37 4.44
C LEU A 184 0.67 1.33 4.62
N ARG A 185 0.85 0.41 3.67
CA ARG A 185 1.75 -0.74 3.84
C ARG A 185 3.14 -0.54 3.24
N MET A 186 3.30 0.47 2.38
CA MET A 186 4.61 0.91 1.88
C MET A 186 5.17 2.11 2.66
N ASP A 187 4.47 2.57 3.71
CA ASP A 187 4.94 3.63 4.60
C ASP A 187 6.17 3.17 5.40
N SER A 188 7.04 4.12 5.75
CA SER A 188 8.27 3.84 6.51
C SER A 188 8.02 3.25 7.91
N HIS A 189 6.83 3.48 8.49
CA HIS A 189 6.43 2.95 9.79
C HIS A 189 5.72 1.59 9.69
N ALA A 190 5.47 1.09 8.47
CA ALA A 190 4.90 -0.25 8.28
C ALA A 190 5.92 -1.32 8.68
N GLN A 191 5.43 -2.47 9.13
CA GLN A 191 6.30 -3.62 9.39
C GLN A 191 6.97 -4.03 8.07
N VAL A 192 8.29 -4.24 8.07
CA VAL A 192 9.08 -4.45 6.86
C VAL A 192 8.55 -5.62 6.02
N GLU A 193 8.16 -6.72 6.65
CA GLU A 193 7.68 -7.90 5.91
C GLU A 193 6.39 -7.64 5.12
N VAL A 194 5.44 -6.88 5.67
CA VAL A 194 4.24 -6.52 4.89
C VAL A 194 4.54 -5.47 3.83
N LYS A 195 5.53 -4.61 4.06
CA LYS A 195 6.00 -3.63 3.08
C LYS A 195 6.55 -4.33 1.84
N ASP A 196 7.37 -5.38 2.01
CA ASP A 196 7.95 -6.14 0.89
C ASP A 196 6.85 -6.75 0.00
N TYR A 197 5.78 -7.30 0.61
CA TYR A 197 4.62 -7.79 -0.16
C TYR A 197 3.89 -6.65 -0.86
N ALA A 198 3.69 -5.51 -0.20
CA ALA A 198 3.01 -4.36 -0.79
C ALA A 198 3.80 -3.77 -1.97
N GLU A 199 5.13 -3.69 -1.88
CA GLU A 199 6.01 -3.25 -2.95
C GLU A 199 6.00 -4.21 -4.13
N ALA A 200 6.04 -5.53 -3.89
CA ALA A 200 5.92 -6.53 -4.94
C ALA A 200 4.57 -6.41 -5.69
N MET A 201 3.46 -6.24 -4.96
CA MET A 201 2.13 -6.03 -5.55
C MET A 201 2.07 -4.72 -6.34
N TYR A 202 2.61 -3.64 -5.80
CA TYR A 202 2.70 -2.34 -6.45
C TYR A 202 3.41 -2.43 -7.81
N HIS A 203 4.57 -3.07 -7.85
CA HIS A 203 5.36 -3.20 -9.08
C HIS A 203 4.68 -4.05 -10.15
N LEU A 204 3.94 -5.08 -9.76
CA LEU A 204 3.18 -5.92 -10.69
C LEU A 204 1.98 -5.17 -11.33
N VAL A 205 1.34 -4.26 -10.59
CA VAL A 205 0.16 -3.52 -11.09
C VAL A 205 0.53 -2.24 -11.83
N TYR A 206 1.63 -1.60 -11.46
CA TYR A 206 2.09 -0.32 -12.03
C TYR A 206 2.04 -0.25 -13.57
N PRO A 207 2.53 -1.25 -14.34
CA PRO A 207 2.55 -1.18 -15.81
C PRO A 207 1.17 -1.11 -16.45
N HIS A 208 0.11 -1.50 -15.74
CA HIS A 208 -1.26 -1.55 -16.25
C HIS A 208 -2.04 -0.24 -16.03
N PHE A 209 -1.61 0.59 -15.09
CA PHE A 209 -2.26 1.87 -14.74
C PHE A 209 -1.23 3.01 -14.54
N PRO A 210 -0.32 3.24 -15.51
CA PRO A 210 0.81 4.15 -15.30
C PRO A 210 0.40 5.58 -14.92
N LEU A 211 -0.70 6.11 -15.47
CA LEU A 211 -1.16 7.47 -15.17
C LEU A 211 -1.88 7.54 -13.81
N CYS A 212 -2.60 6.50 -13.42
CA CYS A 212 -3.22 6.42 -12.10
C CYS A 212 -2.16 6.32 -11.01
N PHE A 213 -1.11 5.53 -11.23
CA PHE A 213 0.02 5.41 -10.30
C PHE A 213 0.82 6.72 -10.21
N GLU A 214 1.08 7.40 -11.32
CA GLU A 214 1.67 8.74 -11.32
C GLU A 214 0.87 9.70 -10.42
N ALA A 215 -0.46 9.73 -10.60
CA ALA A 215 -1.33 10.58 -9.80
C ALA A 215 -1.34 10.16 -8.31
N PHE A 216 -1.36 8.85 -8.03
CA PHE A 216 -1.28 8.32 -6.67
C PHE A 216 0.01 8.75 -5.96
N GLU A 217 1.15 8.64 -6.63
CA GLU A 217 2.44 9.07 -6.08
C GLU A 217 2.45 10.55 -5.74
N HIS A 218 1.96 11.41 -6.64
CA HIS A 218 1.97 12.85 -6.47
C HIS A 218 0.99 13.34 -5.39
N TYR A 219 -0.23 12.78 -5.33
CA TYR A 219 -1.30 13.36 -4.51
C TYR A 219 -1.64 12.56 -3.26
N GLN A 220 -1.12 11.34 -3.14
CA GLN A 220 -1.40 10.50 -1.97
C GLN A 220 -0.16 9.98 -1.27
N ARG A 221 0.79 9.35 -2.01
CA ARG A 221 1.95 8.70 -1.41
C ARG A 221 2.97 9.72 -0.90
N ASN A 222 3.33 10.68 -1.74
CA ASN A 222 4.36 11.69 -1.46
C ASN A 222 3.76 13.02 -0.99
N ALA A 223 2.43 13.11 -0.88
CA ALA A 223 1.76 14.32 -0.42
C ALA A 223 1.84 14.45 1.11
N VAL A 224 2.10 15.68 1.57
CA VAL A 224 2.04 16.04 2.99
C VAL A 224 0.71 16.73 3.26
N THR A 225 0.07 16.37 4.36
CA THR A 225 -1.15 17.01 4.84
C THR A 225 -0.83 17.81 6.09
N PHE A 226 -1.24 19.07 6.11
CA PHE A 226 -1.11 19.95 7.27
C PHE A 226 -2.45 20.08 7.99
N SER A 227 -2.42 20.04 9.31
CA SER A 227 -3.56 20.40 10.15
C SER A 227 -3.79 21.93 10.12
N GLU A 228 -4.94 22.39 10.62
CA GLU A 228 -5.23 23.82 10.74
C GLU A 228 -4.17 24.56 11.56
N GLN A 229 -3.72 23.97 12.67
CA GLN A 229 -2.70 24.55 13.55
C GLN A 229 -1.33 24.63 12.87
N GLU A 230 -0.93 23.58 12.15
CA GLU A 230 0.31 23.57 11.37
C GLU A 230 0.27 24.59 10.23
N MET A 231 -0.89 24.76 9.59
CA MET A 231 -1.08 25.78 8.56
C MET A 231 -0.97 27.20 9.16
N TYR A 232 -1.47 27.43 10.38
CA TYR A 232 -1.26 28.70 11.07
C TYR A 232 0.24 28.99 11.29
N VAL A 233 1.01 28.01 11.79
CA VAL A 233 2.46 28.16 11.97
C VAL A 233 3.17 28.42 10.64
N ILE A 234 2.78 27.74 9.56
CA ILE A 234 3.35 27.96 8.22
C ILE A 234 3.10 29.40 7.75
N LYS A 235 1.91 29.95 7.99
CA LYS A 235 1.60 31.35 7.68
C LYS A 235 2.49 32.32 8.42
N GLU A 236 2.66 32.14 9.73
CA GLU A 236 3.55 32.98 10.55
C GLU A 236 5.00 32.92 10.03
N LEU A 237 5.50 31.73 9.66
CA LEU A 237 6.83 31.56 9.08
C LEU A 237 6.98 32.29 7.74
N LEU A 238 5.93 32.35 6.94
CA LEU A 238 5.93 33.01 5.62
C LEU A 238 5.58 34.51 5.68
N HIS A 239 5.20 35.04 6.83
CA HIS A 239 4.76 36.44 6.98
C HIS A 239 5.80 37.46 6.47
N ASN A 240 7.08 37.18 6.61
CA ASN A 240 8.17 38.06 6.16
C ASN A 240 8.77 37.68 4.79
N VAL A 241 8.16 36.72 4.07
CA VAL A 241 8.60 36.30 2.74
C VAL A 241 7.85 37.07 1.68
N ASP A 242 8.52 37.54 0.63
CA ASP A 242 7.87 38.16 -0.54
C ASP A 242 7.10 37.11 -1.35
N THR A 243 5.95 36.73 -0.82
CA THR A 243 5.04 35.76 -1.45
C THR A 243 4.50 36.25 -2.79
N LYS A 244 4.40 37.58 -3.01
CA LYS A 244 3.90 38.17 -4.28
C LYS A 244 4.83 37.88 -5.45
N THR A 245 6.15 38.03 -5.24
CA THR A 245 7.14 37.68 -6.27
C THR A 245 7.17 36.15 -6.51
N ALA A 246 7.15 35.34 -5.46
CA ALA A 246 7.13 33.89 -5.57
C ALA A 246 5.88 33.38 -6.33
N ILE A 247 4.70 33.94 -6.05
CA ILE A 247 3.46 33.63 -6.76
C ILE A 247 3.56 33.96 -8.25
N LYS A 248 4.03 35.15 -8.60
CA LYS A 248 4.22 35.56 -10.00
C LYS A 248 5.18 34.63 -10.74
N GLN A 249 6.25 34.21 -10.10
CA GLN A 249 7.19 33.25 -10.67
C GLN A 249 6.56 31.87 -10.90
N CYS A 250 5.78 31.39 -9.94
CA CYS A 250 5.05 30.14 -10.07
C CYS A 250 4.00 30.21 -11.19
N GLU A 251 3.28 31.32 -11.35
CA GLU A 251 2.33 31.56 -12.45
C GLU A 251 3.02 31.60 -13.83
N ALA A 252 4.24 32.15 -13.91
CA ALA A 252 4.98 32.29 -15.15
C ALA A 252 5.65 30.98 -15.61
N ASP A 253 6.05 30.12 -14.69
CA ASP A 253 6.85 28.91 -14.96
C ASP A 253 6.32 27.68 -14.20
N TYR A 254 5.01 27.45 -14.26
CA TYR A 254 4.38 26.34 -13.57
C TYR A 254 4.83 24.96 -14.09
N GLU A 255 5.29 24.89 -15.34
CA GLU A 255 5.75 23.64 -15.96
C GLU A 255 7.07 23.16 -15.34
N SER A 256 7.94 24.07 -14.87
CA SER A 256 9.18 23.71 -14.17
C SER A 256 8.92 23.01 -12.83
N PHE A 257 7.73 23.23 -12.23
CA PHE A 257 7.28 22.54 -11.02
C PHE A 257 6.48 21.26 -11.31
N ASN A 258 6.41 20.84 -12.57
CA ASN A 258 5.60 19.68 -13.02
C ASN A 258 4.11 19.83 -12.66
N LEU A 259 3.59 21.04 -12.63
CA LEU A 259 2.19 21.35 -12.39
C LEU A 259 1.47 21.66 -13.71
N GLY A 260 0.19 21.32 -13.81
CA GLY A 260 -0.68 21.82 -14.86
C GLY A 260 -1.22 23.20 -14.52
N LYS A 261 -1.57 24.02 -15.53
CA LYS A 261 -2.09 25.38 -15.32
C LYS A 261 -3.23 25.43 -14.28
N ARG A 262 -4.26 24.57 -14.43
CA ARG A 262 -5.37 24.49 -13.48
C ARG A 262 -4.93 24.10 -12.06
N GLU A 263 -3.95 23.24 -11.95
CA GLU A 263 -3.36 22.80 -10.69
C GLU A 263 -2.66 23.93 -9.96
N THR A 264 -1.92 24.74 -10.74
CA THR A 264 -1.27 25.96 -10.26
C THR A 264 -2.31 26.97 -9.76
N ASP A 265 -3.36 27.22 -10.54
CA ASP A 265 -4.44 28.12 -10.14
C ASP A 265 -5.08 27.68 -8.81
N GLU A 266 -5.41 26.39 -8.66
CA GLU A 266 -5.97 25.83 -7.42
C GLU A 266 -5.00 25.89 -6.23
N PHE A 267 -3.70 25.67 -6.46
CA PHE A 267 -2.66 25.82 -5.44
C PHE A 267 -2.53 27.28 -4.97
N LEU A 268 -2.46 28.22 -5.92
CA LEU A 268 -2.33 29.65 -5.60
C LEU A 268 -3.58 30.20 -4.91
N GLU A 269 -4.77 29.69 -5.24
CA GLU A 269 -6.00 30.02 -4.52
C GLU A 269 -5.91 29.60 -3.05
N LYS A 270 -5.41 28.38 -2.77
CA LYS A 270 -5.16 27.92 -1.39
C LYS A 270 -4.19 28.85 -0.64
N ILE A 271 -3.11 29.28 -1.29
CA ILE A 271 -2.14 30.18 -0.67
C ILE A 271 -2.74 31.56 -0.42
N ARG A 272 -3.56 32.09 -1.35
CA ARG A 272 -4.24 33.39 -1.19
C ARG A 272 -5.31 33.35 -0.09
N SER A 273 -6.17 32.36 -0.10
CA SER A 273 -7.22 32.19 0.92
C SER A 273 -6.65 32.01 2.33
N THR A 274 -5.42 31.50 2.44
CA THR A 274 -4.73 31.43 3.72
C THR A 274 -4.21 32.79 4.21
N ASN A 275 -3.96 33.76 3.32
CA ASN A 275 -3.52 35.10 3.71
C ASN A 275 -4.69 36.05 4.08
N GLU A 276 -5.92 35.80 3.60
CA GLU A 276 -7.11 36.62 3.89
C GLU A 276 -7.71 36.37 5.28
N LEU A 277 -7.26 35.39 6.03
CA LEU A 277 -7.70 35.10 7.39
C LEU A 277 -6.92 35.90 8.47
N THR A 278 -6.11 36.88 8.07
CA THR A 278 -5.28 37.71 8.96
C THR A 278 -5.70 39.18 8.98
N ASP A 279 -6.84 39.56 8.36
CA ASP A 279 -7.48 40.87 8.49
C ASP A 279 -8.73 40.76 9.44
#